data_1f9db14d97a9edcc8015e0c1953bfccc
#
_entry.id   1f9db14d97a9edcc8015e0c1953bfccc
#
_cell.length_a   1.000
_cell.length_b   1.000
_cell.length_c   1.000
_cell.angle_alpha   90.00
_cell.angle_beta   90.00
_cell.angle_gamma   90.00
#
_symmetry.space_group_name_H-M   'P 1'
#
loop_
_entity.id
_entity.type
_entity.pdbx_description
1 polymer ?
#
loop_
_entity_poly.entity_id
_entity_poly.type
_entity_poly.pdbx_seq_one_letter_code
_entity_poly.pdbx_strand_id
1 'polypeptide(L)'
;VSYAWNEEQNEAFKKIAGKTINVSWTDFMGEVRDVRYRVPNVNQCKECHAAEDKITPIGPKARNINKEYDFKDGEFNQLVYWMNRDIIDDYPLDLISPVDWTDETQNINDRVRSYLDVNCGHCHSPTGNANSTGLYLHLNETRDIHLGVNKKPVATGRGSGGMKYSIVPGKPEESILLHRMISLDPGVMMPESGRALSHTEAVDMVRNWILLMKE
;
A
#
# COMPACT_ATOMS: atom_id res chain seq x y z
N VAL A 1 6.74 -8.66 -15.71
CA VAL A 1 5.78 -8.93 -16.80
C VAL A 1 4.57 -9.64 -16.20
N SER A 2 3.36 -9.19 -16.55
CA SER A 2 2.11 -9.80 -16.08
C SER A 2 1.74 -11.02 -16.91
N TYR A 3 1.11 -11.97 -16.28
CA TYR A 3 0.47 -13.12 -16.90
C TYR A 3 -1.03 -13.10 -16.55
N ALA A 4 -1.87 -13.41 -17.53
CA ALA A 4 -3.31 -13.56 -17.31
C ALA A 4 -3.71 -15.01 -17.51
N TRP A 5 -4.36 -15.59 -16.53
CA TRP A 5 -4.89 -16.94 -16.57
C TRP A 5 -6.04 -17.05 -17.57
N ASN A 6 -6.22 -18.22 -18.15
CA ASN A 6 -7.44 -18.58 -18.89
C ASN A 6 -8.60 -18.83 -17.94
N GLU A 7 -9.78 -19.07 -18.47
CA GLU A 7 -10.99 -19.28 -17.67
C GLU A 7 -10.92 -20.56 -16.82
N GLU A 8 -10.26 -21.59 -17.33
CA GLU A 8 -10.05 -22.88 -16.65
C GLU A 8 -8.94 -22.82 -15.57
N GLN A 9 -8.24 -21.68 -15.41
CA GLN A 9 -7.18 -21.48 -14.45
C GLN A 9 -6.02 -22.51 -14.51
N ASN A 10 -5.75 -23.08 -15.69
CA ASN A 10 -4.71 -24.09 -15.91
C ASN A 10 -3.55 -23.59 -16.79
N GLU A 11 -3.73 -22.48 -17.53
CA GLU A 11 -2.70 -21.84 -18.33
C GLU A 11 -2.69 -20.32 -18.13
N ALA A 12 -1.49 -19.72 -18.13
CA ALA A 12 -1.32 -18.28 -18.02
C ALA A 12 -0.54 -17.70 -19.20
N PHE A 13 -1.07 -16.67 -19.80
CA PHE A 13 -0.52 -16.03 -21.00
C PHE A 13 0.14 -14.69 -20.67
N LYS A 14 1.36 -14.50 -21.12
CA LYS A 14 2.14 -13.27 -20.97
C LYS A 14 1.41 -12.07 -21.60
N LYS A 15 1.25 -10.97 -20.85
CA LYS A 15 0.56 -9.74 -21.25
C LYS A 15 1.48 -8.52 -21.12
N ILE A 16 2.32 -8.25 -22.13
CA ILE A 16 3.26 -7.12 -22.12
C ILE A 16 2.52 -5.77 -22.09
N ALA A 17 1.46 -5.63 -22.88
CA ALA A 17 0.63 -4.42 -22.95
C ALA A 17 -0.43 -4.35 -21.82
N GLY A 18 -0.42 -5.32 -20.91
CA GLY A 18 -1.51 -5.50 -19.94
C GLY A 18 -2.77 -6.06 -20.59
N LYS A 19 -3.83 -6.22 -19.80
CA LYS A 19 -5.14 -6.72 -20.26
C LYS A 19 -6.21 -6.19 -19.33
N THR A 20 -7.38 -5.85 -19.85
CA THR A 20 -8.55 -5.65 -19.00
C THR A 20 -9.30 -6.98 -18.91
N ILE A 21 -9.60 -7.41 -17.70
CA ILE A 21 -10.38 -8.61 -17.40
C ILE A 21 -11.58 -8.22 -16.54
N ASN A 22 -12.71 -8.90 -16.76
CA ASN A 22 -13.83 -8.81 -15.85
C ASN A 22 -13.64 -9.88 -14.79
N VAL A 23 -13.78 -9.51 -13.52
CA VAL A 23 -13.65 -10.42 -12.38
C VAL A 23 -14.90 -10.29 -11.55
N SER A 24 -15.51 -11.43 -11.23
CA SER A 24 -16.68 -11.51 -10.35
C SER A 24 -16.39 -12.49 -9.22
N TRP A 25 -16.75 -12.11 -8.00
CA TRP A 25 -16.66 -13.00 -6.83
C TRP A 25 -17.70 -12.61 -5.79
N THR A 26 -17.99 -13.53 -4.89
CA THR A 26 -18.79 -13.23 -3.69
C THR A 26 -17.84 -12.89 -2.55
N ASP A 27 -18.03 -11.73 -1.94
CA ASP A 27 -17.21 -11.31 -0.80
C ASP A 27 -17.63 -12.00 0.51
N PHE A 28 -16.93 -11.74 1.60
CA PHE A 28 -17.18 -12.34 2.91
C PHE A 28 -18.53 -11.91 3.53
N MET A 29 -19.14 -10.82 3.03
CA MET A 29 -20.49 -10.38 3.42
C MET A 29 -21.59 -11.06 2.61
N GLY A 30 -21.24 -11.89 1.61
CA GLY A 30 -22.17 -12.55 0.69
C GLY A 30 -22.58 -11.69 -0.51
N GLU A 31 -21.98 -10.50 -0.69
CA GLU A 31 -22.27 -9.60 -1.80
C GLU A 31 -21.47 -9.98 -3.04
N VAL A 32 -22.14 -9.99 -4.20
CA VAL A 32 -21.47 -10.20 -5.49
C VAL A 32 -20.73 -8.90 -5.88
N ARG A 33 -19.44 -9.04 -6.14
CA ARG A 33 -18.58 -7.95 -6.61
C ARG A 33 -18.18 -8.18 -8.05
N ASP A 34 -18.44 -7.19 -8.90
CA ASP A 34 -18.06 -7.20 -10.31
C ASP A 34 -17.11 -6.03 -10.58
N VAL A 35 -15.92 -6.33 -11.09
CA VAL A 35 -14.92 -5.31 -11.41
C VAL A 35 -14.31 -5.53 -12.78
N ARG A 36 -14.02 -4.42 -13.45
CA ARG A 36 -13.16 -4.39 -14.64
C ARG A 36 -11.74 -4.14 -14.20
N TYR A 37 -11.00 -5.20 -13.93
CA TYR A 37 -9.62 -5.10 -13.47
C TYR A 37 -8.66 -4.87 -14.62
N ARG A 38 -7.82 -3.85 -14.51
CA ARG A 38 -6.74 -3.58 -15.46
C ARG A 38 -5.46 -4.28 -14.99
N VAL A 39 -5.12 -5.39 -15.63
CA VAL A 39 -3.80 -6.01 -15.48
C VAL A 39 -2.73 -5.02 -15.97
N PRO A 40 -1.77 -4.59 -15.14
CA PRO A 40 -0.79 -3.59 -15.51
C PRO A 40 0.09 -4.02 -16.69
N ASN A 41 0.46 -3.06 -17.53
CA ASN A 41 1.50 -3.27 -18.55
C ASN A 41 2.91 -3.19 -17.94
N VAL A 42 3.94 -3.50 -18.72
CA VAL A 42 5.34 -3.54 -18.24
C VAL A 42 5.81 -2.20 -17.66
N ASN A 43 5.38 -1.07 -18.24
CA ASN A 43 5.77 0.24 -17.72
C ASN A 43 5.07 0.54 -16.40
N GLN A 44 3.78 0.22 -16.26
CA GLN A 44 3.03 0.34 -15.03
C GLN A 44 3.60 -0.55 -13.91
N CYS A 45 4.15 -1.72 -14.23
CA CYS A 45 4.85 -2.53 -13.22
C CYS A 45 6.05 -1.77 -12.64
N LYS A 46 6.78 -1.01 -13.45
CA LYS A 46 7.93 -0.22 -12.98
C LYS A 46 7.54 0.94 -12.06
N GLU A 47 6.33 1.48 -12.19
CA GLU A 47 5.83 2.56 -11.32
C GLU A 47 5.89 2.17 -9.82
N CYS A 48 5.66 0.89 -9.52
CA CYS A 48 5.72 0.37 -8.16
C CYS A 48 7.01 -0.41 -7.87
N HIS A 49 7.53 -1.14 -8.87
CA HIS A 49 8.64 -2.09 -8.70
C HIS A 49 10.02 -1.52 -9.09
N ALA A 50 10.17 -0.21 -9.26
CA ALA A 50 11.47 0.39 -9.49
C ALA A 50 11.89 1.23 -8.27
N ALA A 51 13.13 1.02 -7.83
CA ALA A 51 13.82 1.85 -6.86
C ALA A 51 15.24 2.09 -7.37
N GLU A 52 15.70 3.34 -7.40
CA GLU A 52 17.04 3.71 -7.89
C GLU A 52 17.35 3.10 -9.28
N ASP A 53 16.39 3.21 -10.21
CA ASP A 53 16.47 2.66 -11.59
C ASP A 53 16.63 1.13 -11.69
N LYS A 54 16.46 0.41 -10.59
CA LYS A 54 16.48 -1.06 -10.55
C LYS A 54 15.10 -1.63 -10.31
N ILE A 55 14.80 -2.77 -10.95
CA ILE A 55 13.58 -3.52 -10.64
C ILE A 55 13.76 -4.17 -9.27
N THR A 56 12.93 -3.76 -8.33
CA THR A 56 12.96 -4.25 -6.95
C THR A 56 11.63 -4.94 -6.63
N PRO A 57 11.64 -6.19 -6.16
CA PRO A 57 10.45 -6.82 -5.61
C PRO A 57 9.90 -6.02 -4.43
N ILE A 58 8.60 -5.75 -4.40
CA ILE A 58 7.96 -5.12 -3.23
C ILE A 58 7.87 -6.11 -2.08
N GLY A 59 7.66 -7.37 -2.36
CA GLY A 59 7.64 -8.56 -1.52
C GLY A 59 7.77 -8.42 0.00
N PRO A 60 7.87 -9.51 0.74
CA PRO A 60 8.02 -9.45 2.19
C PRO A 60 9.34 -8.76 2.56
N LYS A 61 9.24 -7.68 3.34
CA LYS A 61 10.39 -7.08 4.01
C LYS A 61 10.60 -7.78 5.35
N ALA A 62 11.84 -7.90 5.82
CA ALA A 62 12.13 -8.55 7.09
C ALA A 62 11.24 -8.03 8.24
N ARG A 63 11.06 -6.69 8.35
CA ARG A 63 10.19 -6.08 9.37
C ARG A 63 8.72 -6.51 9.28
N ASN A 64 8.20 -6.85 8.08
CA ASN A 64 6.79 -7.22 7.90
C ASN A 64 6.51 -8.67 8.31
N ILE A 65 7.55 -9.48 8.31
CA ILE A 65 7.50 -10.91 8.69
C ILE A 65 8.17 -11.19 10.05
N ASN A 66 8.65 -10.14 10.74
CA ASN A 66 9.15 -10.24 12.11
C ASN A 66 7.98 -10.26 13.10
N LYS A 67 7.25 -11.34 13.09
CA LYS A 67 6.07 -11.59 13.92
C LYS A 67 5.87 -13.09 14.15
N GLU A 68 5.09 -13.43 15.17
CA GLU A 68 4.65 -14.78 15.41
C GLU A 68 3.77 -15.29 14.26
N TYR A 69 3.97 -16.54 13.89
CA TYR A 69 3.23 -17.25 12.88
C TYR A 69 2.99 -18.70 13.31
N ASP A 70 1.79 -19.18 13.09
CA ASP A 70 1.40 -20.55 13.42
C ASP A 70 1.82 -21.50 12.29
N PHE A 71 2.97 -22.16 12.49
CA PHE A 71 3.47 -23.21 11.63
C PHE A 71 2.87 -24.57 12.04
N LYS A 72 2.99 -25.58 11.20
CA LYS A 72 2.49 -26.95 11.52
C LYS A 72 3.07 -27.55 12.80
N ASP A 73 4.26 -27.11 13.20
CA ASP A 73 5.03 -27.60 14.34
C ASP A 73 5.03 -26.64 15.54
N GLY A 74 4.22 -25.59 15.50
CA GLY A 74 4.01 -24.62 16.58
C GLY A 74 4.08 -23.17 16.15
N GLU A 75 3.83 -22.28 17.11
CA GLU A 75 3.92 -20.84 16.93
C GLU A 75 5.36 -20.36 17.16
N PHE A 76 5.93 -19.67 16.17
CA PHE A 76 7.30 -19.17 16.21
C PHE A 76 7.39 -17.82 15.50
N ASN A 77 8.34 -16.97 15.92
CA ASN A 77 8.71 -15.81 15.11
C ASN A 77 9.21 -16.27 13.74
N GLN A 78 8.60 -15.74 12.68
CA GLN A 78 8.80 -16.21 11.30
C GLN A 78 10.26 -16.09 10.83
N LEU A 79 10.97 -15.01 11.19
CA LEU A 79 12.39 -14.84 10.83
C LEU A 79 13.28 -15.85 11.55
N VAL A 80 13.05 -16.05 12.86
CA VAL A 80 13.77 -17.04 13.66
C VAL A 80 13.52 -18.45 13.14
N TYR A 81 12.27 -18.75 12.81
CA TYR A 81 11.90 -20.04 12.25
C TYR A 81 12.60 -20.33 10.92
N TRP A 82 12.69 -19.33 10.03
CA TRP A 82 13.36 -19.47 8.75
C TRP A 82 14.88 -19.56 8.88
N MET A 83 15.48 -18.80 9.79
CA MET A 83 16.92 -18.89 10.06
C MET A 83 17.31 -20.27 10.61
N ASN A 84 16.54 -20.81 11.55
CA ASN A 84 16.79 -22.14 12.11
C ASN A 84 16.62 -23.29 11.11
N ARG A 85 16.11 -23.01 9.90
CA ARG A 85 15.92 -24.00 8.82
C ARG A 85 16.74 -23.69 7.57
N ASP A 86 17.72 -22.80 7.69
CA ASP A 86 18.61 -22.39 6.59
C ASP A 86 17.85 -21.87 5.35
N ILE A 87 16.64 -21.27 5.57
CA ILE A 87 15.85 -20.62 4.51
C ILE A 87 16.37 -19.21 4.25
N ILE A 88 16.87 -18.56 5.29
CA ILE A 88 17.58 -17.26 5.24
C ILE A 88 18.85 -17.37 6.04
N ASP A 89 19.89 -16.66 5.60
CA ASP A 89 21.22 -16.69 6.24
C ASP A 89 21.29 -15.70 7.42
N ASP A 90 20.61 -14.54 7.31
CA ASP A 90 20.66 -13.47 8.31
C ASP A 90 19.48 -12.51 8.17
N TYR A 91 19.22 -11.70 9.19
CA TYR A 91 18.29 -10.57 9.17
C TYR A 91 18.70 -9.47 10.15
N PRO A 92 18.35 -8.17 9.92
CA PRO A 92 18.64 -7.10 10.87
C PRO A 92 18.00 -7.34 12.24
N LEU A 93 18.74 -7.11 13.32
CA LEU A 93 18.26 -7.35 14.70
C LEU A 93 17.43 -6.19 15.26
N ASP A 94 17.59 -4.98 14.73
CA ASP A 94 16.95 -3.72 15.16
C ASP A 94 15.71 -3.36 14.34
N LEU A 95 14.94 -4.36 13.94
CA LEU A 95 13.76 -4.15 13.12
C LEU A 95 12.62 -3.49 13.89
N ILE A 96 12.17 -2.34 13.39
CA ILE A 96 10.88 -1.74 13.78
C ILE A 96 9.81 -2.38 12.90
N SER A 97 9.03 -3.27 13.50
CA SER A 97 7.97 -4.00 12.80
C SER A 97 6.66 -3.20 12.75
N PRO A 98 5.92 -3.24 11.64
CA PRO A 98 4.59 -2.69 11.59
C PRO A 98 3.65 -3.47 12.51
N VAL A 99 2.68 -2.78 13.08
CA VAL A 99 1.58 -3.44 13.79
C VAL A 99 0.54 -3.98 12.82
N ASP A 100 -0.28 -4.91 13.27
CA ASP A 100 -1.46 -5.31 12.50
C ASP A 100 -2.45 -4.13 12.45
N TRP A 101 -2.70 -3.62 11.25
CA TRP A 101 -3.59 -2.48 11.06
C TRP A 101 -5.06 -2.81 11.41
N THR A 102 -5.43 -4.08 11.44
CA THR A 102 -6.78 -4.55 11.81
C THR A 102 -6.97 -4.69 13.31
N ASP A 103 -5.89 -4.75 14.09
CA ASP A 103 -5.96 -4.87 15.55
C ASP A 103 -6.34 -3.53 16.19
N GLU A 104 -7.61 -3.39 16.55
CA GLU A 104 -8.17 -2.16 17.16
C GLU A 104 -7.64 -1.87 18.56
N THR A 105 -6.93 -2.78 19.19
CA THR A 105 -6.27 -2.53 20.48
C THR A 105 -5.00 -1.70 20.33
N GLN A 106 -4.42 -1.65 19.13
CA GLN A 106 -3.26 -0.85 18.81
C GLN A 106 -3.61 0.62 18.59
N ASN A 107 -2.62 1.50 18.83
CA ASN A 107 -2.80 2.92 18.58
C ASN A 107 -3.14 3.21 17.11
N ILE A 108 -4.13 4.06 16.86
CA ILE A 108 -4.58 4.37 15.49
C ILE A 108 -3.46 4.93 14.62
N ASN A 109 -2.54 5.73 15.17
CA ASN A 109 -1.39 6.24 14.43
C ASN A 109 -0.49 5.09 13.93
N ASP A 110 -0.22 4.11 14.78
CA ASP A 110 0.66 2.99 14.44
C ASP A 110 -0.01 2.07 13.41
N ARG A 111 -1.32 1.86 13.53
CA ARG A 111 -2.14 1.13 12.54
C ARG A 111 -2.11 1.81 11.17
N VAL A 112 -2.38 3.11 11.11
CA VAL A 112 -2.37 3.88 9.85
C VAL A 112 -0.97 3.92 9.26
N ARG A 113 0.07 4.16 10.08
CA ARG A 113 1.46 4.20 9.62
C ARG A 113 1.89 2.84 9.05
N SER A 114 1.49 1.74 9.68
CA SER A 114 1.74 0.38 9.18
C SER A 114 1.04 0.13 7.85
N TYR A 115 -0.23 0.52 7.72
CA TYR A 115 -0.99 0.42 6.48
C TYR A 115 -0.35 1.24 5.34
N LEU A 116 0.01 2.49 5.62
CA LEU A 116 0.63 3.38 4.63
C LEU A 116 2.03 2.90 4.20
N ASP A 117 2.82 2.35 5.12
CA ASP A 117 4.14 1.78 4.78
C ASP A 117 4.01 0.61 3.79
N VAL A 118 3.12 -0.32 4.08
CA VAL A 118 2.95 -1.52 3.24
C VAL A 118 2.38 -1.18 1.88
N ASN A 119 1.37 -0.30 1.81
CA ASN A 119 0.61 -0.05 0.58
C ASN A 119 1.13 1.14 -0.24
N CYS A 120 1.84 2.08 0.37
CA CYS A 120 2.22 3.35 -0.25
C CYS A 120 3.73 3.63 -0.15
N GLY A 121 4.38 3.21 0.94
CA GLY A 121 5.78 3.52 1.25
C GLY A 121 6.79 3.02 0.22
N HIS A 122 6.46 1.99 -0.57
CA HIS A 122 7.36 1.51 -1.63
C HIS A 122 7.53 2.52 -2.78
N CYS A 123 6.51 3.34 -3.08
CA CYS A 123 6.60 4.46 -4.02
C CYS A 123 6.92 5.77 -3.30
N HIS A 124 6.23 6.04 -2.17
CA HIS A 124 6.35 7.25 -1.39
C HIS A 124 7.46 7.14 -0.33
N SER A 125 8.70 7.12 -0.78
CA SER A 125 9.92 7.09 0.03
C SER A 125 11.05 7.84 -0.69
N PRO A 126 12.17 8.16 -0.03
CA PRO A 126 13.30 8.86 -0.67
C PRO A 126 13.88 8.15 -1.90
N THR A 127 13.78 6.82 -1.96
CA THR A 127 14.29 5.98 -3.06
C THR A 127 13.20 5.44 -3.98
N GLY A 128 11.95 5.67 -3.64
CA GLY A 128 10.78 5.23 -4.41
C GLY A 128 10.49 6.13 -5.61
N ASN A 129 9.65 5.65 -6.51
CA ASN A 129 9.34 6.35 -7.77
C ASN A 129 8.64 7.70 -7.57
N ALA A 130 7.94 7.91 -6.43
CA ALA A 130 7.31 9.17 -6.06
C ALA A 130 8.19 10.06 -5.15
N ASN A 131 9.52 9.85 -5.12
CA ASN A 131 10.46 10.56 -4.25
C ASN A 131 10.41 12.09 -4.42
N SER A 132 10.24 12.58 -5.66
CA SER A 132 10.18 14.01 -5.98
C SER A 132 8.99 14.73 -5.34
N THR A 133 7.98 14.01 -4.90
CA THR A 133 6.80 14.60 -4.22
C THR A 133 7.14 15.09 -2.81
N GLY A 134 8.20 14.56 -2.19
CA GLY A 134 8.54 14.80 -0.79
C GLY A 134 7.45 14.31 0.19
N LEU A 135 6.50 13.50 -0.28
CA LEU A 135 5.56 12.77 0.56
C LEU A 135 6.15 11.39 0.82
N TYR A 136 6.50 11.10 2.06
CA TYR A 136 7.15 9.86 2.45
C TYR A 136 6.30 9.12 3.49
N LEU A 137 5.83 7.94 3.12
CA LEU A 137 4.87 7.16 3.89
C LEU A 137 5.46 5.86 4.45
N HIS A 138 6.78 5.71 4.38
CA HIS A 138 7.47 4.57 4.98
C HIS A 138 7.47 4.68 6.52
N LEU A 139 7.51 3.54 7.20
CA LEU A 139 7.27 3.41 8.65
C LEU A 139 8.18 4.31 9.49
N ASN A 140 9.44 4.47 9.09
CA ASN A 140 10.44 5.22 9.85
C ASN A 140 10.43 6.74 9.60
N GLU A 141 9.53 7.27 8.76
CA GLU A 141 9.42 8.73 8.60
C GLU A 141 8.74 9.33 9.83
N THR A 142 9.35 10.38 10.39
CA THR A 142 8.87 11.03 11.61
C THR A 142 8.50 12.51 11.42
N ARG A 143 8.86 13.07 10.25
CA ARG A 143 8.62 14.49 9.98
C ARG A 143 7.21 14.70 9.45
N ASP A 144 6.41 15.46 10.16
CA ASP A 144 5.00 15.73 9.80
C ASP A 144 4.84 16.23 8.37
N ILE A 145 5.70 17.13 7.92
CA ILE A 145 5.66 17.65 6.55
C ILE A 145 5.87 16.56 5.50
N HIS A 146 6.72 15.58 5.76
CA HIS A 146 6.94 14.46 4.85
C HIS A 146 5.80 13.43 4.92
N LEU A 147 5.14 13.31 6.06
CA LEU A 147 3.92 12.51 6.20
C LEU A 147 2.72 13.16 5.50
N GLY A 148 2.87 14.40 5.07
CA GLY A 148 1.83 15.12 4.34
C GLY A 148 1.06 16.15 5.15
N VAL A 149 1.33 16.28 6.45
CA VAL A 149 0.63 17.23 7.34
C VAL A 149 0.93 18.67 6.89
N ASN A 150 -0.12 19.41 6.55
CA ASN A 150 -0.05 20.77 6.00
C ASN A 150 0.91 20.93 4.79
N LYS A 151 1.22 19.81 4.12
CA LYS A 151 2.08 19.77 2.94
C LYS A 151 1.30 20.09 1.68
N LYS A 152 1.73 21.13 0.95
CA LYS A 152 1.22 21.38 -0.39
C LYS A 152 1.65 20.25 -1.34
N PRO A 153 0.74 19.77 -2.19
CA PRO A 153 1.08 18.74 -3.16
C PRO A 153 2.05 19.26 -4.22
N VAL A 154 2.83 18.35 -4.78
CA VAL A 154 3.70 18.59 -5.93
C VAL A 154 3.13 17.82 -7.11
N ALA A 155 2.81 18.53 -8.20
CA ALA A 155 2.38 17.92 -9.47
C ALA A 155 1.17 16.95 -9.39
N THR A 156 0.19 17.21 -8.52
CA THR A 156 -1.00 16.35 -8.39
C THR A 156 -2.06 16.58 -9.48
N GLY A 157 -1.98 17.70 -10.22
CA GLY A 157 -2.98 18.05 -11.22
C GLY A 157 -4.41 17.95 -10.67
N ARG A 158 -5.32 17.32 -11.41
CA ARG A 158 -6.71 17.11 -10.99
C ARG A 158 -6.86 16.16 -9.78
N GLY A 159 -5.82 15.39 -9.48
CA GLY A 159 -5.79 14.51 -8.30
C GLY A 159 -5.83 15.26 -6.97
N SER A 160 -5.63 16.60 -6.97
CA SER A 160 -5.83 17.42 -5.79
C SER A 160 -7.31 17.61 -5.39
N GLY A 161 -8.25 17.38 -6.32
CA GLY A 161 -9.67 17.68 -6.08
C GLY A 161 -9.95 19.13 -5.70
N GLY A 162 -9.03 20.07 -6.04
CA GLY A 162 -9.09 21.47 -5.62
C GLY A 162 -8.63 21.73 -4.18
N MET A 163 -8.19 20.71 -3.47
CA MET A 163 -7.70 20.79 -2.09
C MET A 163 -6.27 21.33 -2.04
N LYS A 164 -5.91 21.90 -0.88
CA LYS A 164 -4.67 22.66 -0.71
C LYS A 164 -3.52 21.85 -0.14
N TYR A 165 -3.82 20.86 0.70
CA TYR A 165 -2.81 20.10 1.45
C TYR A 165 -3.02 18.59 1.35
N SER A 166 -1.93 17.85 1.48
CA SER A 166 -1.98 16.37 1.47
C SER A 166 -2.76 15.83 2.66
N ILE A 167 -2.55 16.40 3.85
CA ILE A 167 -3.33 16.13 5.07
C ILE A 167 -3.61 17.47 5.74
N VAL A 168 -4.86 17.69 6.15
CA VAL A 168 -5.29 18.81 6.99
C VAL A 168 -5.72 18.24 8.34
N PRO A 169 -4.99 18.49 9.45
CA PRO A 169 -5.37 17.99 10.77
C PRO A 169 -6.81 18.35 11.12
N GLY A 170 -7.54 17.39 11.68
CA GLY A 170 -8.95 17.54 12.03
C GLY A 170 -9.94 17.57 10.86
N LYS A 171 -9.45 17.58 9.59
CA LYS A 171 -10.29 17.79 8.40
C LYS A 171 -10.02 16.75 7.32
N PRO A 172 -10.49 15.52 7.48
CA PRO A 172 -10.25 14.44 6.53
C PRO A 172 -10.78 14.76 5.14
N GLU A 173 -11.95 15.39 5.00
CA GLU A 173 -12.56 15.70 3.70
C GLU A 173 -11.86 16.85 2.95
N GLU A 174 -10.99 17.62 3.60
CA GLU A 174 -10.12 18.62 2.98
C GLU A 174 -8.72 18.05 2.66
N SER A 175 -8.51 16.74 2.89
CA SER A 175 -7.20 16.08 2.77
C SER A 175 -7.07 15.31 1.47
N ILE A 176 -6.08 15.68 0.64
CA ILE A 176 -5.83 15.05 -0.68
C ILE A 176 -5.54 13.55 -0.53
N LEU A 177 -4.84 13.14 0.53
CA LEU A 177 -4.54 11.73 0.79
C LEU A 177 -5.82 10.89 0.78
N LEU A 178 -6.81 11.28 1.59
CA LEU A 178 -8.07 10.57 1.71
C LEU A 178 -8.88 10.62 0.40
N HIS A 179 -8.96 11.79 -0.23
CA HIS A 179 -9.63 11.97 -1.53
C HIS A 179 -9.09 10.98 -2.59
N ARG A 180 -7.77 10.84 -2.68
CA ARG A 180 -7.14 9.94 -3.64
C ARG A 180 -7.30 8.46 -3.28
N MET A 181 -7.39 8.12 -2.00
CA MET A 181 -7.66 6.75 -1.54
C MET A 181 -9.08 6.31 -1.88
N ILE A 182 -10.06 7.21 -1.79
CA ILE A 182 -11.47 6.94 -2.10
C ILE A 182 -11.70 6.84 -3.61
N SER A 183 -11.06 7.70 -4.40
CA SER A 183 -11.31 7.81 -5.83
C SER A 183 -11.02 6.52 -6.59
N LEU A 184 -11.86 6.20 -7.58
CA LEU A 184 -11.63 5.15 -8.58
C LEU A 184 -11.31 5.71 -9.96
N ASP A 185 -11.26 7.05 -10.11
CA ASP A 185 -10.83 7.69 -11.36
C ASP A 185 -9.32 7.49 -11.55
N PRO A 186 -8.87 6.84 -12.64
CA PRO A 186 -7.45 6.58 -12.89
C PRO A 186 -6.53 7.81 -12.87
N GLY A 187 -7.07 9.01 -13.14
CA GLY A 187 -6.30 10.27 -13.07
C GLY A 187 -6.31 10.94 -11.68
N VAL A 188 -6.98 10.35 -10.71
CA VAL A 188 -7.14 10.88 -9.34
C VAL A 188 -6.70 9.85 -8.30
N MET A 189 -7.07 8.58 -8.47
CA MET A 189 -6.85 7.52 -7.47
C MET A 189 -5.37 7.32 -7.13
N MET A 190 -5.12 6.83 -5.91
CA MET A 190 -3.84 6.25 -5.47
C MET A 190 -4.08 4.87 -4.83
N PRO A 191 -3.29 3.86 -5.19
CA PRO A 191 -2.31 3.80 -6.30
C PRO A 191 -2.92 4.10 -7.67
N GLU A 192 -2.12 4.62 -8.59
CA GLU A 192 -2.58 5.01 -9.95
C GLU A 192 -2.92 3.79 -10.83
N SER A 193 -2.38 2.64 -10.49
CA SER A 193 -2.61 1.38 -11.18
C SER A 193 -2.69 0.21 -10.19
N GLY A 194 -3.15 -0.96 -10.68
CA GLY A 194 -3.15 -2.19 -9.87
C GLY A 194 -4.34 -2.34 -8.92
N ARG A 195 -5.32 -1.42 -8.92
CA ARG A 195 -6.56 -1.56 -8.14
C ARG A 195 -7.81 -1.26 -8.98
N ALA A 196 -8.93 -1.80 -8.56
CA ALA A 196 -10.24 -1.54 -9.14
C ALA A 196 -11.31 -1.21 -8.07
N LEU A 197 -10.96 -1.29 -6.80
CA LEU A 197 -11.82 -0.98 -5.65
C LEU A 197 -11.11 -0.05 -4.68
N SER A 198 -11.89 0.70 -3.91
CA SER A 198 -11.41 1.38 -2.70
C SER A 198 -11.39 0.39 -1.54
N HIS A 199 -10.38 0.48 -0.69
CA HIS A 199 -10.30 -0.30 0.54
C HIS A 199 -11.04 0.46 1.65
N THR A 200 -12.33 0.24 1.77
CA THR A 200 -13.24 1.04 2.61
C THR A 200 -12.81 1.06 4.07
N GLU A 201 -12.42 -0.08 4.64
CA GLU A 201 -12.00 -0.20 6.03
C GLU A 201 -10.74 0.64 6.32
N ALA A 202 -9.80 0.62 5.39
CA ALA A 202 -8.60 1.43 5.52
C ALA A 202 -8.87 2.93 5.31
N VAL A 203 -9.79 3.28 4.41
CA VAL A 203 -10.25 4.67 4.21
C VAL A 203 -10.87 5.20 5.50
N ASP A 204 -11.73 4.44 6.15
CA ASP A 204 -12.38 4.84 7.39
C ASP A 204 -11.36 4.97 8.54
N MET A 205 -10.40 4.06 8.64
CA MET A 205 -9.31 4.16 9.59
C MET A 205 -8.46 5.42 9.37
N VAL A 206 -8.07 5.72 8.13
CA VAL A 206 -7.29 6.93 7.79
C VAL A 206 -8.11 8.20 8.03
N ARG A 207 -9.41 8.19 7.73
CA ARG A 207 -10.34 9.28 8.04
C ARG A 207 -10.35 9.61 9.53
N ASN A 208 -10.53 8.59 10.37
CA ASN A 208 -10.54 8.74 11.81
C ASN A 208 -9.19 9.22 12.36
N TRP A 209 -8.10 8.72 11.81
CA TRP A 209 -6.75 9.18 12.19
C TRP A 209 -6.57 10.68 11.91
N ILE A 210 -6.95 11.16 10.70
CA ILE A 210 -6.86 12.57 10.35
C ILE A 210 -7.77 13.42 11.25
N LEU A 211 -8.99 12.93 11.54
CA LEU A 211 -9.95 13.62 12.40
C LEU A 211 -9.41 13.83 13.82
N LEU A 212 -8.64 12.87 14.33
CA LEU A 212 -8.06 12.91 15.68
C LEU A 212 -6.76 13.73 15.77
N MET A 213 -6.18 14.13 14.63
CA MET A 213 -5.01 15.02 14.63
C MET A 213 -5.37 16.38 15.19
N LYS A 214 -4.53 16.89 16.11
CA LYS A 214 -4.64 18.26 16.61
C LYS A 214 -4.00 19.23 15.61
N GLU A 215 -4.58 20.43 15.53
CA GLU A 215 -4.01 21.54 14.75
C GLU A 215 -2.64 21.98 15.32
#